data_253466030f189d04c680358d970afdc4
#
_entry.id   253466030f189d04c680358d970afdc4
#
_cell.length_a   1.000
_cell.length_b   1.000
_cell.length_c   1.000
_cell.angle_alpha   90.00
_cell.angle_beta   90.00
_cell.angle_gamma   90.00
#
_symmetry.space_group_name_H-M   'P 1'
#
loop_
_entity.id
_entity.type
_entity.pdbx_description
1 polymer ?
#
loop_
_entity_poly.entity_id
_entity_poly.type
_entity_poly.pdbx_seq_one_letter_code
_entity_poly.pdbx_strand_id
1 'polypeptide(L)'
;FIRGGEPEAIARFLFYADGLSKRSIGEYLGEGDAHNIATMHAFVDLMQFDHMPLTTALRRFLQAFRLPGEAQKIDRFMLKFAERYTDGNQTAFANADTAYKLAYSVIMLNTDAHNPQVKHRMTLQDFLKNNAGLDNDRDLPEEYLTAIYDEIQKNEIKLYGEEAPTVPTSGGLAGVIATVGRDLQHEAYVLQTQGM
;
A
#
# COMPACT_ATOMS: atom_id res chain seq x y z
N PHE A 1 6.54 -16.50 26.42
CA PHE A 1 8.00 -16.39 26.27
C PHE A 1 8.45 -17.17 25.02
N ILE A 2 8.57 -16.50 23.89
CA ILE A 2 9.13 -17.05 22.66
C ILE A 2 10.64 -16.97 22.83
N ARG A 3 11.29 -18.06 23.28
CA ARG A 3 12.76 -18.16 23.31
C ARG A 3 13.23 -18.46 21.89
N GLY A 4 13.97 -17.51 21.28
CA GLY A 4 14.64 -17.70 19.99
C GLY A 4 13.63 -18.10 18.90
N GLY A 5 12.57 -17.30 18.77
CA GLY A 5 11.45 -17.65 17.91
C GLY A 5 11.83 -17.58 16.44
N GLU A 6 11.58 -18.66 15.72
CA GLU A 6 11.55 -18.62 14.27
C GLU A 6 10.62 -17.51 13.79
N PRO A 7 10.94 -16.79 12.70
CA PRO A 7 10.14 -15.68 12.17
C PRO A 7 8.65 -16.01 12.05
N GLU A 8 8.30 -17.21 11.63
CA GLU A 8 6.92 -17.68 11.47
C GLU A 8 6.18 -17.77 12.82
N ALA A 9 6.87 -18.20 13.89
CA ALA A 9 6.28 -18.30 15.22
C ALA A 9 6.00 -16.91 15.80
N ILE A 10 6.92 -15.96 15.60
CA ILE A 10 6.73 -14.56 16.00
C ILE A 10 5.62 -13.93 15.18
N ALA A 11 5.60 -14.13 13.86
CA ALA A 11 4.56 -13.60 12.97
C ALA A 11 3.16 -14.08 13.40
N ARG A 12 3.00 -15.37 13.70
CA ARG A 12 1.74 -15.92 14.23
C ARG A 12 1.33 -15.28 15.54
N PHE A 13 2.28 -15.11 16.46
CA PHE A 13 2.01 -14.45 17.74
C PHE A 13 1.53 -13.02 17.51
N LEU A 14 2.25 -12.23 16.70
CA LEU A 14 1.88 -10.84 16.39
C LEU A 14 0.53 -10.72 15.67
N PHE A 15 0.17 -11.73 14.88
CA PHE A 15 -1.05 -11.73 14.07
C PHE A 15 -2.30 -12.12 14.89
N TYR A 16 -2.17 -13.08 15.82
CA TYR A 16 -3.32 -13.68 16.53
C TYR A 16 -3.45 -13.24 17.98
N ALA A 17 -2.42 -12.65 18.58
CA ALA A 17 -2.50 -12.26 19.99
C ALA A 17 -3.32 -10.98 20.13
N ASP A 18 -4.30 -11.00 21.04
CA ASP A 18 -5.10 -9.85 21.37
C ASP A 18 -4.33 -8.82 22.22
N GLY A 19 -4.72 -7.57 22.12
CA GLY A 19 -4.20 -6.49 22.98
C GLY A 19 -2.83 -5.93 22.59
N LEU A 20 -2.23 -6.42 21.50
CA LEU A 20 -0.97 -5.88 21.00
C LEU A 20 -1.16 -4.50 20.35
N SER A 21 -0.21 -3.60 20.60
CA SER A 21 -0.16 -2.30 19.95
C SER A 21 0.16 -2.44 18.46
N LYS A 22 -0.76 -2.04 17.59
CA LYS A 22 -0.54 -2.01 16.14
C LYS A 22 0.64 -1.11 15.74
N ARG A 23 0.91 -0.09 16.53
CA ARG A 23 2.11 0.74 16.35
C ARG A 23 3.37 -0.06 16.60
N SER A 24 3.46 -0.75 17.74
CA SER A 24 4.64 -1.57 18.08
C SER A 24 4.82 -2.74 17.11
N ILE A 25 3.71 -3.33 16.61
CA ILE A 25 3.78 -4.34 15.54
C ILE A 25 4.42 -3.73 14.29
N GLY A 26 3.96 -2.58 13.82
CA GLY A 26 4.50 -1.93 12.63
C GLY A 26 5.95 -1.50 12.78
N GLU A 27 6.33 -0.97 13.95
CA GLU A 27 7.72 -0.61 14.27
C GLU A 27 8.63 -1.85 14.24
N TYR A 28 8.25 -2.94 14.90
CA TYR A 28 9.00 -4.19 14.93
C TYR A 28 9.15 -4.82 13.54
N LEU A 29 8.05 -4.99 12.81
CA LEU A 29 8.07 -5.58 11.47
C LEU A 29 8.78 -4.67 10.45
N GLY A 30 8.88 -3.37 10.71
CA GLY A 30 9.52 -2.38 9.86
C GLY A 30 11.03 -2.33 10.00
N GLU A 31 11.65 -2.99 11.00
CA GLU A 31 13.10 -3.01 11.16
C GLU A 31 13.81 -3.66 9.95
N GLY A 32 15.04 -3.22 9.67
CA GLY A 32 15.77 -3.57 8.44
C GLY A 32 16.66 -4.80 8.54
N ASP A 33 16.74 -5.45 9.69
CA ASP A 33 17.53 -6.67 9.84
C ASP A 33 16.82 -7.89 9.24
N ALA A 34 17.60 -8.91 8.88
CA ALA A 34 17.09 -10.08 8.17
C ALA A 34 16.00 -10.84 8.93
N HIS A 35 16.07 -10.86 10.26
CA HIS A 35 15.10 -11.58 11.08
C HIS A 35 13.75 -10.87 11.09
N ASN A 36 13.73 -9.54 11.23
CA ASN A 36 12.51 -8.75 11.22
C ASN A 36 11.87 -8.71 9.82
N ILE A 37 12.69 -8.65 8.77
CA ILE A 37 12.21 -8.77 7.39
C ILE A 37 11.53 -10.13 7.15
N ALA A 38 12.17 -11.24 7.57
CA ALA A 38 11.57 -12.57 7.46
C ALA A 38 10.26 -12.68 8.28
N THR A 39 10.23 -12.08 9.47
CA THR A 39 9.02 -12.04 10.30
C THR A 39 7.91 -11.22 9.63
N MET A 40 8.24 -10.09 9.02
CA MET A 40 7.29 -9.26 8.25
C MET A 40 6.71 -10.04 7.08
N HIS A 41 7.54 -10.75 6.30
CA HIS A 41 7.08 -11.60 5.22
C HIS A 41 6.12 -12.67 5.72
N ALA A 42 6.50 -13.41 6.77
CA ALA A 42 5.64 -14.44 7.38
C ALA A 42 4.33 -13.85 7.93
N PHE A 43 4.35 -12.62 8.48
CA PHE A 43 3.17 -11.94 8.97
C PHE A 43 2.19 -11.60 7.84
N VAL A 44 2.70 -11.08 6.72
CA VAL A 44 1.87 -10.76 5.54
C VAL A 44 1.35 -12.04 4.89
N ASP A 45 2.12 -13.12 4.88
CA ASP A 45 1.70 -14.41 4.34
C ASP A 45 0.53 -15.06 5.11
N LEU A 46 0.32 -14.69 6.39
CA LEU A 46 -0.87 -15.09 7.15
C LEU A 46 -2.15 -14.37 6.69
N MET A 47 -2.03 -13.26 5.96
CA MET A 47 -3.18 -12.56 5.44
C MET A 47 -3.73 -13.27 4.20
N GLN A 48 -5.04 -13.44 4.17
CA GLN A 48 -5.73 -14.04 3.03
C GLN A 48 -6.40 -12.92 2.22
N PHE A 49 -6.01 -12.81 0.95
CA PHE A 49 -6.55 -11.84 -0.01
C PHE A 49 -7.21 -12.52 -1.20
N ASP A 50 -7.40 -13.85 -1.12
CA ASP A 50 -7.94 -14.65 -2.20
C ASP A 50 -9.33 -14.16 -2.61
N HIS A 51 -9.52 -13.91 -3.89
CA HIS A 51 -10.78 -13.41 -4.49
C HIS A 51 -11.28 -12.07 -3.92
N MET A 52 -10.40 -11.28 -3.30
CA MET A 52 -10.76 -9.95 -2.80
C MET A 52 -10.48 -8.87 -3.85
N PRO A 53 -11.36 -7.84 -3.98
CA PRO A 53 -10.99 -6.61 -4.68
C PRO A 53 -9.74 -5.99 -4.05
N LEU A 54 -8.89 -5.38 -4.88
CA LEU A 54 -7.62 -4.78 -4.41
C LEU A 54 -7.84 -3.76 -3.28
N THR A 55 -8.85 -2.89 -3.40
CA THR A 55 -9.18 -1.88 -2.38
C THR A 55 -9.55 -2.51 -1.04
N THR A 56 -10.29 -3.62 -1.06
CA THR A 56 -10.67 -4.38 0.16
C THR A 56 -9.45 -5.04 0.80
N ALA A 57 -8.59 -5.67 -0.01
CA ALA A 57 -7.35 -6.29 0.47
C ALA A 57 -6.41 -5.23 1.06
N LEU A 58 -6.27 -4.09 0.39
CA LEU A 58 -5.44 -2.98 0.84
C LEU A 58 -5.94 -2.38 2.17
N ARG A 59 -7.26 -2.19 2.33
CA ARG A 59 -7.85 -1.77 3.60
C ARG A 59 -7.52 -2.74 4.73
N ARG A 60 -7.72 -4.03 4.49
CA ARG A 60 -7.42 -5.08 5.47
C ARG A 60 -5.95 -5.08 5.87
N PHE A 61 -5.07 -4.93 4.91
CA PHE A 61 -3.62 -4.84 5.12
C PHE A 61 -3.25 -3.62 5.97
N LEU A 62 -3.70 -2.42 5.59
CA LEU A 62 -3.38 -1.17 6.26
C LEU A 62 -4.02 -1.03 7.66
N GLN A 63 -5.03 -1.84 7.97
CA GLN A 63 -5.67 -1.89 9.29
C GLN A 63 -5.04 -2.91 10.25
N ALA A 64 -4.21 -3.82 9.77
CA ALA A 64 -3.62 -4.88 10.59
C ALA A 64 -2.53 -4.36 11.54
N PHE A 65 -1.82 -3.33 11.12
CA PHE A 65 -0.73 -2.68 11.88
C PHE A 65 -0.61 -1.22 11.47
N ARG A 66 0.16 -0.43 12.22
CA ARG A 66 0.48 0.95 11.80
C ARG A 66 1.70 0.92 10.90
N LEU A 67 1.57 1.38 9.66
CA LEU A 67 2.72 1.57 8.77
C LEU A 67 3.73 2.53 9.40
N PRO A 68 5.02 2.18 9.40
CA PRO A 68 6.07 3.11 9.83
C PRO A 68 6.15 4.33 8.89
N GLY A 69 6.69 5.45 9.38
CA GLY A 69 6.75 6.70 8.61
C GLY A 69 7.91 6.81 7.62
N GLU A 70 8.78 5.80 7.52
CA GLU A 70 9.98 5.82 6.67
C GLU A 70 9.71 5.20 5.30
N ALA A 71 10.07 5.91 4.22
CA ALA A 71 9.81 5.49 2.84
C ALA A 71 10.27 4.05 2.55
N GLN A 72 11.50 3.71 2.91
CA GLN A 72 12.06 2.38 2.67
C GLN A 72 11.31 1.26 3.42
N LYS A 73 10.79 1.56 4.63
CA LYS A 73 10.00 0.60 5.39
C LYS A 73 8.64 0.37 4.72
N ILE A 74 7.96 1.48 4.34
CA ILE A 74 6.68 1.41 3.64
C ILE A 74 6.82 0.63 2.34
N ASP A 75 7.88 0.89 1.58
CA ASP A 75 8.15 0.24 0.31
C ASP A 75 8.22 -1.29 0.44
N ARG A 76 8.99 -1.80 1.42
CA ARG A 76 9.07 -3.23 1.70
C ARG A 76 7.71 -3.85 2.03
N PHE A 77 6.89 -3.17 2.83
CA PHE A 77 5.55 -3.64 3.15
C PHE A 77 4.65 -3.69 1.92
N MET A 78 4.71 -2.67 1.07
CA MET A 78 3.87 -2.58 -0.14
C MET A 78 4.28 -3.60 -1.20
N LEU A 79 5.59 -3.85 -1.35
CA LEU A 79 6.09 -4.92 -2.22
C LEU A 79 5.56 -6.28 -1.76
N LYS A 80 5.70 -6.60 -0.46
CA LYS A 80 5.22 -7.87 0.07
C LYS A 80 3.70 -8.00 0.02
N PHE A 81 2.95 -6.90 0.22
CA PHE A 81 1.51 -6.88 0.00
C PHE A 81 1.15 -7.25 -1.44
N ALA A 82 1.83 -6.63 -2.42
CA ALA A 82 1.56 -6.86 -3.83
C ALA A 82 1.85 -8.32 -4.25
N GLU A 83 2.96 -8.88 -3.79
CA GLU A 83 3.29 -10.30 -3.98
C GLU A 83 2.18 -11.19 -3.42
N ARG A 84 1.82 -11.02 -2.14
CA ARG A 84 0.82 -11.85 -1.46
C ARG A 84 -0.57 -11.70 -2.07
N TYR A 85 -0.93 -10.48 -2.52
CA TYR A 85 -2.18 -10.25 -3.23
C TYR A 85 -2.23 -11.00 -4.56
N THR A 86 -1.16 -10.91 -5.34
CA THR A 86 -1.08 -11.55 -6.66
C THR A 86 -1.07 -13.07 -6.56
N ASP A 87 -0.42 -13.63 -5.54
CA ASP A 87 -0.43 -15.08 -5.28
C ASP A 87 -1.85 -15.63 -5.10
N GLY A 88 -2.71 -14.89 -4.39
CA GLY A 88 -4.12 -15.27 -4.18
C GLY A 88 -5.06 -14.87 -5.33
N ASN A 89 -4.60 -14.04 -6.29
CA ASN A 89 -5.41 -13.47 -7.36
C ASN A 89 -4.65 -13.48 -8.72
N GLN A 90 -4.16 -14.65 -9.12
CA GLN A 90 -3.26 -14.82 -10.28
C GLN A 90 -3.78 -14.30 -11.63
N THR A 91 -5.09 -14.11 -11.75
CA THR A 91 -5.72 -13.60 -12.98
C THR A 91 -6.07 -12.11 -12.90
N ALA A 92 -5.81 -11.46 -11.77
CA ALA A 92 -6.19 -10.05 -11.57
C ALA A 92 -5.28 -9.09 -12.37
N PHE A 93 -3.98 -9.38 -12.42
CA PHE A 93 -2.96 -8.54 -13.06
C PHE A 93 -1.90 -9.40 -13.74
N ALA A 94 -1.12 -8.78 -14.63
CA ALA A 94 -0.02 -9.46 -15.30
C ALA A 94 1.09 -9.92 -14.33
N ASN A 95 1.32 -9.17 -13.25
CA ASN A 95 2.34 -9.46 -12.24
C ASN A 95 2.13 -8.64 -10.95
N ALA A 96 2.98 -8.90 -9.95
CA ALA A 96 2.95 -8.20 -8.66
C ALA A 96 3.34 -6.71 -8.77
N ASP A 97 4.14 -6.31 -9.76
CA ASP A 97 4.50 -4.91 -9.99
C ASP A 97 3.28 -4.06 -10.35
N THR A 98 2.36 -4.61 -11.15
CA THR A 98 1.07 -3.97 -11.43
C THR A 98 0.25 -3.77 -10.15
N ALA A 99 0.15 -4.79 -9.30
CA ALA A 99 -0.55 -4.69 -8.02
C ALA A 99 0.10 -3.65 -7.09
N TYR A 100 1.43 -3.61 -7.05
CA TYR A 100 2.21 -2.65 -6.27
C TYR A 100 1.94 -1.21 -6.71
N LYS A 101 2.09 -0.92 -8.01
CA LYS A 101 1.88 0.42 -8.56
C LYS A 101 0.43 0.88 -8.40
N LEU A 102 -0.53 0.00 -8.65
CA LEU A 102 -1.95 0.32 -8.47
C LEU A 102 -2.29 0.57 -6.99
N ALA A 103 -1.73 -0.20 -6.06
CA ALA A 103 -1.94 0.02 -4.63
C ALA A 103 -1.44 1.41 -4.19
N TYR A 104 -0.28 1.84 -4.67
CA TYR A 104 0.20 3.21 -4.44
C TYR A 104 -0.71 4.26 -5.07
N SER A 105 -1.15 4.05 -6.31
CA SER A 105 -2.09 4.94 -6.99
C SER A 105 -3.40 5.11 -6.20
N VAL A 106 -3.91 4.02 -5.63
CA VAL A 106 -5.10 4.03 -4.76
C VAL A 106 -4.85 4.80 -3.46
N ILE A 107 -3.69 4.63 -2.82
CA ILE A 107 -3.34 5.39 -1.61
C ILE A 107 -3.20 6.89 -1.93
N MET A 108 -2.61 7.24 -3.07
CA MET A 108 -2.53 8.63 -3.52
C MET A 108 -3.91 9.22 -3.77
N LEU A 109 -4.79 8.51 -4.47
CA LEU A 109 -6.17 8.91 -4.70
C LEU A 109 -6.92 9.12 -3.37
N ASN A 110 -6.75 8.19 -2.41
CA ASN A 110 -7.35 8.28 -1.09
C ASN A 110 -6.89 9.55 -0.35
N THR A 111 -5.59 9.82 -0.35
CA THR A 111 -5.03 11.03 0.27
C THR A 111 -5.56 12.29 -0.41
N ASP A 112 -5.59 12.31 -1.74
CA ASP A 112 -6.12 13.43 -2.52
C ASP A 112 -7.62 13.66 -2.21
N ALA A 113 -8.41 12.60 -2.21
CA ALA A 113 -9.87 12.68 -2.03
C ALA A 113 -10.28 13.15 -0.62
N HIS A 114 -9.51 12.79 0.41
CA HIS A 114 -9.93 12.95 1.81
C HIS A 114 -9.09 13.95 2.61
N ASN A 115 -7.94 14.42 2.11
CA ASN A 115 -7.15 15.44 2.79
C ASN A 115 -7.78 16.84 2.60
N PRO A 116 -8.20 17.53 3.68
CA PRO A 116 -8.81 18.86 3.59
C PRO A 116 -7.90 19.94 3.00
N GLN A 117 -6.58 19.74 2.99
CA GLN A 117 -5.61 20.71 2.49
C GLN A 117 -5.47 20.67 0.96
N VAL A 118 -5.98 19.64 0.29
CA VAL A 118 -5.94 19.52 -1.16
C VAL A 118 -7.01 20.41 -1.80
N LYS A 119 -6.56 21.43 -2.54
CA LYS A 119 -7.46 22.42 -3.21
C LYS A 119 -7.98 21.91 -4.56
N HIS A 120 -7.14 21.21 -5.31
CA HIS A 120 -7.49 20.68 -6.63
C HIS A 120 -7.43 19.15 -6.55
N ARG A 121 -8.60 18.54 -6.48
CA ARG A 121 -8.74 17.10 -6.34
C ARG A 121 -8.55 16.39 -7.67
N MET A 122 -7.94 15.24 -7.62
CA MET A 122 -7.77 14.34 -8.76
C MET A 122 -9.14 14.00 -9.36
N THR A 123 -9.32 14.25 -10.64
CA THR A 123 -10.52 13.84 -11.37
C THR A 123 -10.40 12.36 -11.79
N LEU A 124 -11.53 11.75 -12.18
CA LEU A 124 -11.50 10.39 -12.76
C LEU A 124 -10.54 10.32 -13.96
N GLN A 125 -10.55 11.33 -14.83
CA GLN A 125 -9.68 11.37 -16.01
C GLN A 125 -8.21 11.44 -15.64
N ASP A 126 -7.85 12.19 -14.59
CA ASP A 126 -6.48 12.23 -14.08
C ASP A 126 -6.08 10.85 -13.52
N PHE A 127 -6.98 10.19 -12.78
CA PHE A 127 -6.72 8.86 -12.23
C PHE A 127 -6.53 7.81 -13.33
N LEU A 128 -7.39 7.81 -14.36
CA LEU A 128 -7.25 6.92 -15.52
C LEU A 128 -5.92 7.15 -16.24
N LYS A 129 -5.57 8.41 -16.50
CA LYS A 129 -4.32 8.80 -17.17
C LYS A 129 -3.08 8.39 -16.35
N ASN A 130 -3.11 8.55 -15.03
CA ASN A 130 -2.01 8.19 -14.14
C ASN A 130 -1.78 6.67 -14.08
N ASN A 131 -2.77 5.87 -14.45
CA ASN A 131 -2.70 4.41 -14.46
C ASN A 131 -2.62 3.81 -15.89
N ALA A 132 -2.41 4.64 -16.91
CA ALA A 132 -2.24 4.16 -18.28
C ALA A 132 -0.97 3.31 -18.41
N GLY A 133 -1.07 2.20 -19.15
CA GLY A 133 0.04 1.27 -19.38
C GLY A 133 0.49 0.48 -18.16
N LEU A 134 -0.27 0.50 -17.06
CA LEU A 134 0.17 -0.03 -15.77
C LEU A 134 0.37 -1.56 -15.78
N ASP A 135 -0.33 -2.29 -16.63
CA ASP A 135 -0.33 -3.76 -16.67
C ASP A 135 0.54 -4.29 -17.84
N ASN A 136 1.87 -4.21 -17.69
CA ASN A 136 2.83 -4.55 -18.73
C ASN A 136 2.57 -3.77 -20.04
N ASP A 137 2.62 -2.45 -19.96
CA ASP A 137 2.36 -1.51 -21.07
C ASP A 137 0.94 -1.62 -21.66
N ARG A 138 0.03 -2.32 -20.98
CA ARG A 138 -1.40 -2.38 -21.32
C ARG A 138 -2.21 -1.64 -20.27
N ASP A 139 -3.32 -1.06 -20.71
CA ASP A 139 -4.25 -0.42 -19.81
C ASP A 139 -5.07 -1.46 -19.04
N LEU A 140 -5.30 -1.18 -17.77
CA LEU A 140 -6.34 -1.88 -17.01
C LEU A 140 -7.73 -1.45 -17.54
N PRO A 141 -8.76 -2.32 -17.43
CA PRO A 141 -10.10 -1.96 -17.86
C PRO A 141 -10.59 -0.66 -17.22
N GLU A 142 -11.07 0.28 -18.01
CA GLU A 142 -11.55 1.58 -17.54
C GLU A 142 -12.66 1.43 -16.49
N GLU A 143 -13.57 0.48 -16.68
CA GLU A 143 -14.63 0.16 -15.73
C GLU A 143 -14.07 -0.25 -14.36
N TYR A 144 -12.98 -1.01 -14.35
CA TYR A 144 -12.31 -1.44 -13.11
C TYR A 144 -11.69 -0.27 -12.37
N LEU A 145 -10.96 0.61 -13.09
CA LEU A 145 -10.37 1.81 -12.50
C LEU A 145 -11.44 2.81 -12.03
N THR A 146 -12.52 2.96 -12.79
CA THR A 146 -13.67 3.80 -12.41
C THR A 146 -14.32 3.30 -11.13
N ALA A 147 -14.51 1.98 -11.00
CA ALA A 147 -15.07 1.40 -9.79
C ALA A 147 -14.18 1.63 -8.55
N ILE A 148 -12.84 1.55 -8.71
CA ILE A 148 -11.88 1.90 -7.66
C ILE A 148 -12.01 3.39 -7.30
N TYR A 149 -12.02 4.27 -8.30
CA TYR A 149 -12.15 5.71 -8.08
C TYR A 149 -13.41 6.05 -7.28
N ASP A 150 -14.56 5.55 -7.71
CA ASP A 150 -15.84 5.78 -7.05
C ASP A 150 -15.90 5.22 -5.63
N GLU A 151 -15.29 4.06 -5.42
CA GLU A 151 -15.23 3.42 -4.11
C GLU A 151 -14.39 4.25 -3.14
N ILE A 152 -13.22 4.72 -3.57
CA ILE A 152 -12.32 5.54 -2.74
C ILE A 152 -12.92 6.91 -2.45
N GLN A 153 -13.60 7.54 -3.42
CA GLN A 153 -14.30 8.82 -3.19
C GLN A 153 -15.36 8.73 -2.09
N LYS A 154 -16.04 7.60 -2.00
CA LYS A 154 -17.13 7.39 -1.02
C LYS A 154 -16.63 6.86 0.32
N ASN A 155 -15.58 6.06 0.31
CA ASN A 155 -15.13 5.29 1.46
C ASN A 155 -13.62 5.50 1.67
N GLU A 156 -13.27 6.41 2.57
CA GLU A 156 -11.88 6.65 2.95
C GLU A 156 -11.17 5.37 3.44
N ILE A 157 -9.94 5.16 2.99
CA ILE A 157 -9.03 4.18 3.61
C ILE A 157 -8.41 4.85 4.84
N LYS A 158 -8.93 4.52 6.01
CA LYS A 158 -8.38 5.02 7.28
C LYS A 158 -7.13 4.25 7.65
N LEU A 159 -6.04 4.97 7.81
CA LEU A 159 -4.80 4.41 8.34
C LEU A 159 -4.89 4.33 9.86
N TYR A 160 -4.42 3.24 10.45
CA TYR A 160 -4.44 3.10 11.89
C TYR A 160 -3.57 4.17 12.56
N GLY A 161 -4.16 4.97 13.43
CA GLY A 161 -3.47 6.03 14.21
C GLY A 161 -3.65 7.45 13.68
N GLU A 162 -4.48 7.68 12.67
CA GLU A 162 -4.97 9.02 12.31
C GLU A 162 -6.23 9.37 13.11
N GLU A 163 -6.12 9.37 14.44
CA GLU A 163 -7.04 10.15 15.27
C GLU A 163 -6.54 11.59 15.25
N ALA A 164 -7.37 12.49 14.70
CA ALA A 164 -7.30 13.94 14.62
C ALA A 164 -5.90 14.60 14.62
N PRO A 165 -5.59 15.47 13.65
CA PRO A 165 -4.26 16.06 13.48
C PRO A 165 -3.96 17.04 14.61
N THR A 166 -3.14 16.63 15.56
CA THR A 166 -2.39 17.58 16.36
C THR A 166 -0.98 17.66 15.78
N VAL A 167 -0.73 18.75 15.04
CA VAL A 167 0.55 19.23 14.51
C VAL A 167 1.02 18.58 13.18
N PRO A 168 1.37 19.39 12.18
CA PRO A 168 1.88 18.91 10.90
C PRO A 168 3.33 18.43 11.08
N THR A 169 3.53 17.12 11.17
CA THR A 169 4.85 16.53 11.01
C THR A 169 5.08 16.34 9.51
N SER A 170 6.05 17.08 9.00
CA SER A 170 6.54 17.06 7.60
C SER A 170 7.17 15.72 7.17
N GLY A 171 6.79 14.62 7.78
CA GLY A 171 7.33 13.27 7.57
C GLY A 171 6.27 12.16 7.61
N GLY A 172 4.98 12.50 7.61
CA GLY A 172 3.92 11.48 7.57
C GLY A 172 3.79 10.78 6.21
N LEU A 173 2.93 9.75 6.15
CA LEU A 173 2.64 8.97 4.95
C LEU A 173 2.37 9.85 3.71
N ALA A 174 1.71 11.00 3.88
CA ALA A 174 1.49 11.98 2.82
C ALA A 174 2.80 12.55 2.24
N GLY A 175 3.83 12.78 3.07
CA GLY A 175 5.15 13.23 2.62
C GLY A 175 5.92 12.14 1.87
N VAL A 176 5.78 10.89 2.32
CA VAL A 176 6.39 9.72 1.67
C VAL A 176 5.70 9.42 0.34
N ILE A 177 4.38 9.45 0.31
CA ILE A 177 3.57 9.27 -0.90
C ILE A 177 3.91 10.36 -1.93
N ALA A 178 4.08 11.61 -1.50
CA ALA A 178 4.47 12.70 -2.39
C ALA A 178 5.90 12.52 -2.96
N THR A 179 6.78 11.81 -2.27
CA THR A 179 8.13 11.49 -2.73
C THR A 179 8.10 10.31 -3.70
N VAL A 180 7.50 9.19 -3.30
CA VAL A 180 7.35 7.99 -4.14
C VAL A 180 6.49 8.29 -5.38
N GLY A 181 5.41 9.07 -5.23
CA GLY A 181 4.59 9.51 -6.35
C GLY A 181 5.34 10.38 -7.37
N ARG A 182 6.28 11.22 -6.92
CA ARG A 182 7.16 11.98 -7.83
C ARG A 182 8.17 11.09 -8.54
N ASP A 183 8.70 10.10 -7.86
CA ASP A 183 9.65 9.15 -8.45
C ASP A 183 8.95 8.27 -9.49
N LEU A 184 7.74 7.77 -9.21
CA LEU A 184 6.92 7.02 -10.18
C LEU A 184 6.48 7.88 -11.37
N GLN A 185 6.12 9.15 -11.15
CA GLN A 185 5.81 10.09 -12.25
C GLN A 185 7.08 10.45 -13.05
N HIS A 186 8.24 10.51 -12.40
CA HIS A 186 9.49 10.77 -13.08
C HIS A 186 9.94 9.57 -13.92
N GLU A 187 9.79 8.35 -13.43
CA GLU A 187 10.04 7.13 -14.22
C GLU A 187 9.07 7.02 -15.40
N ALA A 188 7.77 7.26 -15.21
CA ALA A 188 6.80 7.29 -16.30
C ALA A 188 7.12 8.38 -17.34
N TYR A 189 7.58 9.56 -16.90
CA TYR A 189 8.00 10.65 -17.79
C TYR A 189 9.28 10.29 -18.57
N VAL A 190 10.27 9.66 -17.91
CA VAL A 190 11.52 9.24 -18.55
C VAL A 190 11.26 8.15 -19.61
N LEU A 191 10.37 7.20 -19.33
CA LEU A 191 9.99 6.16 -20.28
C LEU A 191 9.24 6.72 -21.49
N GLN A 192 8.39 7.74 -21.31
CA GLN A 192 7.71 8.43 -22.42
C GLN A 192 8.67 9.27 -23.29
N THR A 193 9.77 9.78 -22.72
CA THR A 193 10.74 10.60 -23.46
C THR A 193 11.84 9.79 -24.15
N GLN A 194 12.05 8.52 -23.77
CA GLN A 194 13.01 7.62 -24.41
C GLN A 194 12.40 6.75 -25.53
N GLY A 195 11.09 6.82 -25.73
CA GLY A 195 10.34 6.09 -26.76
C GLY A 195 10.08 6.84 -28.06
N MET A 196 10.86 7.91 -28.35
CA MET A 196 10.88 8.59 -29.65
C MET A 196 12.18 8.32 -30.39
#